data_0f4d253426a9fafa4b0337c42afbc749
#
_entry.id   0f4d253426a9fafa4b0337c42afbc749
#
_cell.length_a   1.000
_cell.length_b   1.000
_cell.length_c   1.000
_cell.angle_alpha   90.00
_cell.angle_beta   90.00
_cell.angle_gamma   90.00
#
_symmetry.space_group_name_H-M   'P 1'
#
loop_
_entity.id
_entity.type
_entity.pdbx_description
1 polymer ?
#
loop_
_entity_poly.entity_id
_entity_poly.type
_entity_poly.pdbx_seq_one_letter_code
_entity_poly.pdbx_strand_id
1 'polypeptide(L)'
;MTGSVHVLSPGLQTTVQDRGREGWRHLGVAHAGALHVDAMRLANRLAGNHPDAAVLELTLRGSTLRFDTPARIALIGAPAMARFEGERVPVGRPVHLPAGTLEIGSLRGGARAWLAICGGIDTAPVLGSRSTDLRGGLCGLHGRAVGACDVV
;
A
#
# COMPACT_ATOMS: atom_id res chain seq x y z
N MET A 1 6.49 -14.91 -10.54
CA MET A 1 5.97 -13.99 -11.59
C MET A 1 5.59 -12.69 -10.91
N THR A 2 6.15 -11.62 -11.32
CA THR A 2 5.77 -10.27 -10.90
C THR A 2 4.51 -9.89 -11.65
N GLY A 3 3.39 -9.80 -10.95
CA GLY A 3 2.15 -9.28 -11.52
C GLY A 3 2.15 -7.75 -11.48
N SER A 4 1.52 -7.11 -12.44
CA SER A 4 1.29 -5.66 -12.42
C SER A 4 -0.03 -5.34 -11.77
N VAL A 5 -0.04 -4.27 -10.97
CA VAL A 5 -1.25 -3.73 -10.34
C VAL A 5 -1.45 -2.30 -10.84
N HIS A 6 -2.52 -2.09 -11.56
CA HIS A 6 -2.86 -0.79 -12.15
C HIS A 6 -3.76 0.01 -11.22
N VAL A 7 -3.41 1.26 -10.99
CA VAL A 7 -4.21 2.20 -10.20
C VAL A 7 -5.27 2.83 -11.10
N LEU A 8 -6.53 2.40 -10.96
CA LEU A 8 -7.66 2.99 -11.70
C LEU A 8 -8.14 4.28 -11.02
N SER A 9 -8.16 4.28 -9.69
CA SER A 9 -8.44 5.46 -8.87
C SER A 9 -7.55 5.43 -7.63
N PRO A 10 -6.82 6.52 -7.33
CA PRO A 10 -5.89 6.55 -6.20
C PRO A 10 -6.56 6.69 -4.83
N GLY A 11 -7.88 6.91 -4.77
CA GLY A 11 -8.54 7.32 -3.54
C GLY A 11 -8.23 8.78 -3.19
N LEU A 12 -8.26 9.12 -1.90
CA LEU A 12 -7.94 10.48 -1.46
C LEU A 12 -6.41 10.72 -1.48
N GLN A 13 -5.66 9.82 -0.86
CA GLN A 13 -4.20 9.83 -0.85
C GLN A 13 -3.72 8.42 -0.56
N THR A 14 -3.02 7.83 -1.50
CA THR A 14 -2.41 6.51 -1.36
C THR A 14 -0.92 6.64 -1.64
N THR A 15 -0.10 6.13 -0.74
CA THR A 15 1.37 6.19 -0.85
C THR A 15 1.98 4.82 -0.66
N VAL A 16 3.12 4.60 -1.31
CA VAL A 16 3.98 3.44 -1.02
C VAL A 16 4.72 3.70 0.27
N GLN A 17 4.61 2.81 1.24
CA GLN A 17 5.27 2.93 2.53
C GLN A 17 5.87 1.60 2.96
N ASP A 18 7.07 1.67 3.55
CA ASP A 18 7.70 0.59 4.31
C ASP A 18 7.96 1.05 5.75
N ARG A 19 8.98 0.51 6.43
CA ARG A 19 9.34 0.96 7.79
C ARG A 19 9.92 2.38 7.86
N GLY A 20 10.25 3.00 6.71
CA GLY A 20 10.92 4.30 6.63
C GLY A 20 12.45 4.18 6.54
N ARG A 21 13.10 5.33 6.39
CA ARG A 21 14.56 5.45 6.24
C ARG A 21 15.21 5.93 7.52
N GLU A 22 16.12 5.12 8.03
CA GLU A 22 16.84 5.40 9.28
C GLU A 22 18.22 6.01 9.00
N GLY A 23 18.72 6.79 9.95
CA GLY A 23 20.10 7.29 9.95
C GLY A 23 20.35 8.56 9.16
N TRP A 24 19.35 9.18 8.53
CA TRP A 24 19.54 10.32 7.63
C TRP A 24 19.00 11.65 8.16
N ARG A 25 18.42 11.67 9.36
CA ARG A 25 17.82 12.89 9.94
C ARG A 25 18.82 14.04 10.13
N HIS A 26 20.06 13.73 10.41
CA HIS A 26 21.13 14.73 10.55
C HIS A 26 21.44 15.49 9.25
N LEU A 27 21.02 14.96 8.11
CA LEU A 27 21.08 15.62 6.79
C LEU A 27 19.75 16.25 6.37
N GLY A 28 18.78 16.34 7.27
CA GLY A 28 17.47 16.92 6.98
C GLY A 28 16.53 16.01 6.22
N VAL A 29 16.87 14.72 6.04
CA VAL A 29 16.01 13.74 5.35
C VAL A 29 14.99 13.19 6.32
N ALA A 30 13.70 13.24 5.94
CA ALA A 30 12.61 12.70 6.74
C ALA A 30 12.70 11.17 6.84
N HIS A 31 12.35 10.63 8.01
CA HIS A 31 12.22 9.18 8.21
C HIS A 31 11.15 8.60 7.27
N ALA A 32 10.03 9.30 7.06
CA ALA A 32 8.84 8.80 6.37
C ALA A 32 8.37 7.45 6.97
N GLY A 33 7.86 6.53 6.15
CA GLY A 33 7.41 5.23 6.60
C GLY A 33 5.94 5.19 6.97
N ALA A 34 5.43 3.96 7.10
CA ALA A 34 4.05 3.72 7.48
C ALA A 34 3.72 4.40 8.82
N LEU A 35 2.56 5.04 8.89
CA LEU A 35 2.11 5.73 10.11
C LEU A 35 1.99 4.75 11.30
N HIS A 36 1.63 3.49 11.04
CA HIS A 36 1.58 2.43 12.04
C HIS A 36 2.32 1.19 11.53
N VAL A 37 3.59 1.09 11.90
CA VAL A 37 4.50 0.04 11.40
C VAL A 37 4.01 -1.38 11.75
N ASP A 38 3.45 -1.59 12.95
CA ASP A 38 2.97 -2.92 13.34
C ASP A 38 1.76 -3.37 12.53
N ALA A 39 0.85 -2.45 12.17
CA ALA A 39 -0.27 -2.76 11.28
C ALA A 39 0.22 -3.10 9.86
N MET A 40 1.19 -2.34 9.34
CA MET A 40 1.86 -2.64 8.07
C MET A 40 2.51 -4.04 8.10
N ARG A 41 3.25 -4.34 9.16
CA ARG A 41 3.91 -5.66 9.34
C ARG A 41 2.90 -6.80 9.43
N LEU A 42 1.77 -6.58 10.12
CA LEU A 42 0.69 -7.57 10.17
C LEU A 42 0.11 -7.82 8.78
N ALA A 43 -0.18 -6.76 8.01
CA ALA A 43 -0.65 -6.88 6.63
C ALA A 43 0.32 -7.70 5.78
N ASN A 44 1.62 -7.39 5.86
CA ASN A 44 2.66 -8.11 5.13
C ASN A 44 2.72 -9.60 5.51
N ARG A 45 2.71 -9.93 6.81
CA ARG A 45 2.70 -11.32 7.26
C ARG A 45 1.50 -12.10 6.73
N LEU A 46 0.32 -11.50 6.76
CA LEU A 46 -0.91 -12.11 6.22
C LEU A 46 -0.84 -12.29 4.70
N ALA A 47 -0.23 -11.35 3.98
CA ALA A 47 0.00 -11.47 2.54
C ALA A 47 1.11 -12.47 2.18
N GLY A 48 1.92 -12.89 3.16
CA GLY A 48 3.06 -13.80 2.96
C GLY A 48 4.35 -13.11 2.57
N ASN A 49 4.47 -11.82 2.87
CA ASN A 49 5.66 -11.00 2.60
C ASN A 49 6.64 -10.99 3.79
N HIS A 50 7.86 -10.51 3.53
CA HIS A 50 8.73 -10.03 4.61
C HIS A 50 8.00 -8.91 5.38
N PRO A 51 8.07 -8.86 6.73
CA PRO A 51 7.33 -7.87 7.53
C PRO A 51 7.56 -6.42 7.11
N ASP A 52 8.76 -6.09 6.67
CA ASP A 52 9.16 -4.74 6.29
C ASP A 52 9.05 -4.47 4.77
N ALA A 53 8.38 -5.35 4.01
CA ALA A 53 8.09 -5.09 2.60
C ALA A 53 7.20 -3.84 2.44
N ALA A 54 7.37 -3.16 1.32
CA ALA A 54 6.55 -1.99 1.02
C ALA A 54 5.09 -2.38 0.74
N VAL A 55 4.18 -1.55 1.20
CA VAL A 55 2.73 -1.68 1.07
C VAL A 55 2.12 -0.39 0.55
N LEU A 56 0.84 -0.41 0.20
CA LEU A 56 0.07 0.82 -0.04
C LEU A 56 -0.59 1.28 1.27
N GLU A 57 -0.25 2.50 1.69
CA GLU A 57 -0.92 3.18 2.81
C GLU A 57 -2.03 4.08 2.27
N LEU A 58 -3.25 3.79 2.71
CA LEU A 58 -4.49 4.46 2.27
C LEU A 58 -4.92 5.50 3.30
N THR A 59 -5.32 6.68 2.85
CA THR A 59 -5.79 7.77 3.70
C THR A 59 -7.26 8.07 3.44
N LEU A 60 -8.12 7.89 4.45
CA LEU A 60 -9.55 8.21 4.50
C LEU A 60 -10.42 7.52 3.46
N ARG A 61 -10.00 7.41 2.21
CA ARG A 61 -10.66 6.67 1.14
C ARG A 61 -9.64 5.86 0.36
N GLY A 62 -9.93 4.57 0.17
CA GLY A 62 -9.05 3.64 -0.51
C GLY A 62 -9.05 3.80 -2.02
N SER A 63 -8.20 3.01 -2.65
CA SER A 63 -7.98 3.00 -4.09
C SER A 63 -8.85 1.96 -4.80
N THR A 64 -9.04 2.15 -6.10
CA THR A 64 -9.50 1.10 -7.03
C THR A 64 -8.29 0.60 -7.81
N LEU A 65 -8.02 -0.69 -7.71
CA LEU A 65 -6.83 -1.36 -8.24
C LEU A 65 -7.24 -2.51 -9.15
N ARG A 66 -6.62 -2.61 -10.33
CA ARG A 66 -6.78 -3.75 -11.23
C ARG A 66 -5.54 -4.63 -11.20
N PHE A 67 -5.75 -5.90 -10.91
CA PHE A 67 -4.74 -6.94 -10.91
C PHE A 67 -4.75 -7.67 -12.26
N ASP A 68 -3.61 -7.72 -12.95
CA ASP A 68 -3.48 -8.45 -14.21
C ASP A 68 -3.28 -9.96 -13.99
N THR A 69 -2.88 -10.36 -12.80
CA THR A 69 -2.67 -11.77 -12.41
C THR A 69 -3.29 -12.03 -11.03
N PRO A 70 -3.57 -13.30 -10.69
CA PRO A 70 -4.01 -13.63 -9.34
C PRO A 70 -3.03 -13.14 -8.28
N ALA A 71 -3.55 -12.64 -7.17
CA ALA A 71 -2.76 -12.11 -6.07
C ALA A 71 -3.31 -12.53 -4.70
N ARG A 72 -2.42 -12.67 -3.72
CA ARG A 72 -2.79 -12.75 -2.32
C ARG A 72 -2.61 -11.38 -1.70
N ILE A 73 -3.62 -10.89 -1.02
CA ILE A 73 -3.62 -9.58 -0.37
C ILE A 73 -4.01 -9.68 1.09
N ALA A 74 -3.71 -8.63 1.85
CA ALA A 74 -4.28 -8.39 3.17
C ALA A 74 -4.47 -6.89 3.39
N LEU A 75 -5.65 -6.49 3.88
CA LEU A 75 -5.99 -5.13 4.24
C LEU A 75 -6.17 -5.04 5.75
N ILE A 76 -5.36 -4.19 6.40
CA ILE A 76 -5.32 -3.98 7.86
C ILE A 76 -5.49 -2.50 8.15
N GLY A 77 -6.12 -2.16 9.26
CA GLY A 77 -6.30 -0.79 9.73
C GLY A 77 -7.75 -0.41 9.93
N ALA A 78 -8.09 0.84 9.62
CA ALA A 78 -9.46 1.32 9.75
C ALA A 78 -10.41 0.48 8.89
N PRO A 79 -11.58 0.09 9.42
CA PRO A 79 -12.57 -0.65 8.65
C PRO A 79 -12.93 0.04 7.33
N ALA A 80 -12.94 -0.72 6.26
CA ALA A 80 -13.34 -0.25 4.95
C ALA A 80 -14.23 -1.28 4.26
N MET A 81 -15.11 -0.83 3.39
CA MET A 81 -15.83 -1.73 2.51
C MET A 81 -14.94 -2.03 1.30
N ALA A 82 -14.45 -3.26 1.21
CA ALA A 82 -13.71 -3.73 0.06
C ALA A 82 -14.61 -4.65 -0.80
N ARG A 83 -14.53 -4.48 -2.11
CA ARG A 83 -15.23 -5.29 -3.11
C ARG A 83 -14.27 -5.72 -4.20
N PHE A 84 -14.40 -6.96 -4.63
CA PHE A 84 -13.70 -7.48 -5.80
C PHE A 84 -14.73 -7.92 -6.83
N GLU A 85 -14.67 -7.34 -8.02
CA GLU A 85 -15.68 -7.55 -9.09
C GLU A 85 -17.12 -7.41 -8.54
N GLY A 86 -17.34 -6.42 -7.66
CA GLY A 86 -18.63 -6.14 -7.03
C GLY A 86 -18.95 -6.95 -5.76
N GLU A 87 -18.28 -8.08 -5.55
CA GLU A 87 -18.50 -8.95 -4.39
C GLU A 87 -17.68 -8.49 -3.17
N ARG A 88 -18.25 -8.61 -1.98
CA ARG A 88 -17.58 -8.23 -0.74
C ARG A 88 -16.33 -9.07 -0.47
N VAL A 89 -15.25 -8.40 -0.15
CA VAL A 89 -13.98 -9.02 0.23
C VAL A 89 -13.76 -8.78 1.73
N PRO A 90 -13.38 -9.82 2.50
CA PRO A 90 -13.09 -9.65 3.92
C PRO A 90 -11.82 -8.83 4.12
N VAL A 91 -11.81 -8.03 5.19
CA VAL A 91 -10.64 -7.31 5.70
C VAL A 91 -10.11 -7.97 6.97
N GLY A 92 -8.87 -7.69 7.34
CA GLY A 92 -8.24 -8.23 8.55
C GLY A 92 -7.75 -9.68 8.43
N ARG A 93 -7.75 -10.25 7.24
CA ARG A 93 -7.26 -11.60 6.95
C ARG A 93 -6.71 -11.72 5.52
N PRO A 94 -5.91 -12.76 5.22
CA PRO A 94 -5.44 -12.99 3.87
C PRO A 94 -6.60 -13.36 2.92
N VAL A 95 -6.53 -12.82 1.72
CA VAL A 95 -7.51 -13.07 0.65
C VAL A 95 -6.75 -13.40 -0.64
N HIS A 96 -7.19 -14.44 -1.33
CA HIS A 96 -6.71 -14.77 -2.67
C HIS A 96 -7.70 -14.22 -3.70
N LEU A 97 -7.23 -13.36 -4.58
CA LEU A 97 -8.00 -12.76 -5.66
C LEU A 97 -7.53 -13.31 -7.00
N PRO A 98 -8.43 -13.65 -7.92
CA PRO A 98 -8.06 -13.84 -9.32
C PRO A 98 -7.62 -12.51 -9.95
N ALA A 99 -7.28 -12.50 -11.24
CA ALA A 99 -7.14 -11.26 -11.99
C ALA A 99 -8.49 -10.53 -12.03
N GLY A 100 -8.48 -9.20 -11.85
CA GLY A 100 -9.70 -8.40 -11.76
C GLY A 100 -9.53 -7.13 -10.95
N THR A 101 -10.63 -6.49 -10.58
CA THR A 101 -10.66 -5.16 -9.97
C THR A 101 -11.08 -5.21 -8.51
N LEU A 102 -10.21 -4.66 -7.64
CA LEU A 102 -10.46 -4.43 -6.21
C LEU A 102 -10.81 -2.97 -5.97
N GLU A 103 -11.96 -2.73 -5.36
CA GLU A 103 -12.39 -1.41 -4.93
C GLU A 103 -12.35 -1.33 -3.40
N ILE A 104 -11.62 -0.36 -2.86
CA ILE A 104 -11.58 -0.07 -1.43
C ILE A 104 -12.26 1.26 -1.19
N GLY A 105 -13.36 1.24 -0.47
CA GLY A 105 -14.17 2.42 -0.20
C GLY A 105 -13.60 3.31 0.91
N SER A 106 -14.48 4.17 1.45
CA SER A 106 -14.12 5.07 2.56
C SER A 106 -13.79 4.30 3.82
N LEU A 107 -12.75 4.74 4.52
CA LEU A 107 -12.37 4.24 5.83
C LEU A 107 -13.36 4.77 6.89
N ARG A 108 -13.69 3.98 7.89
CA ARG A 108 -14.63 4.34 8.95
C ARG A 108 -13.97 4.16 10.32
N GLY A 109 -14.19 5.10 11.23
CA GLY A 109 -13.64 5.02 12.58
C GLY A 109 -12.12 5.12 12.68
N GLY A 110 -11.44 5.51 11.60
CA GLY A 110 -10.00 5.71 11.53
C GLY A 110 -9.57 6.32 10.21
N ALA A 111 -8.34 6.81 10.14
CA ALA A 111 -7.84 7.58 9.01
C ALA A 111 -6.91 6.79 8.07
N ARG A 112 -6.42 5.64 8.49
CA ARG A 112 -5.41 4.87 7.73
C ARG A 112 -5.76 3.40 7.63
N ALA A 113 -5.38 2.82 6.49
CA ALA A 113 -5.33 1.38 6.28
C ALA A 113 -4.10 1.02 5.41
N TRP A 114 -3.64 -0.20 5.54
CA TRP A 114 -2.45 -0.73 4.85
C TRP A 114 -2.85 -1.94 4.03
N LEU A 115 -2.65 -1.85 2.72
CA LEU A 115 -2.87 -2.94 1.78
C LEU A 115 -1.52 -3.56 1.42
N ALA A 116 -1.29 -4.78 1.88
CA ALA A 116 -0.18 -5.60 1.44
C ALA A 116 -0.61 -6.49 0.27
N ILE A 117 0.26 -6.60 -0.72
CA ILE A 117 0.12 -7.46 -1.89
C ILE A 117 1.28 -8.44 -1.87
N CYS A 118 1.02 -9.72 -2.09
CA CYS A 118 2.06 -10.75 -2.10
C CYS A 118 3.16 -10.41 -3.12
N GLY A 119 4.41 -10.44 -2.67
CA GLY A 119 5.57 -9.97 -3.42
C GLY A 119 6.04 -8.57 -3.01
N GLY A 120 5.19 -7.80 -2.31
CA GLY A 120 5.46 -6.41 -1.95
C GLY A 120 5.29 -5.45 -3.13
N ILE A 121 5.55 -4.17 -2.90
CA ILE A 121 5.56 -3.14 -3.93
C ILE A 121 7.00 -2.89 -4.36
N ASP A 122 7.29 -3.14 -5.64
CA ASP A 122 8.66 -3.02 -6.17
C ASP A 122 8.90 -1.63 -6.78
N THR A 123 9.23 -0.67 -5.92
CA THR A 123 9.73 0.64 -6.32
C THR A 123 11.20 0.77 -5.95
N ALA A 124 11.95 1.61 -6.67
CA ALA A 124 13.36 1.81 -6.38
C ALA A 124 13.57 2.37 -4.97
N PRO A 125 14.38 1.73 -4.11
CA PRO A 125 14.66 2.26 -2.79
C PRO A 125 15.58 3.48 -2.87
N VAL A 126 15.34 4.47 -2.01
CA VAL A 126 16.21 5.63 -1.84
C VAL A 126 16.63 5.70 -0.37
N LEU A 127 17.92 5.76 -0.11
CA LEU A 127 18.50 5.77 1.24
C LEU A 127 17.99 4.60 2.12
N GLY A 128 17.84 3.42 1.51
CA GLY A 128 17.46 2.18 2.19
C GLY A 128 15.96 2.01 2.45
N SER A 129 15.09 2.85 1.88
CA SER A 129 13.64 2.76 2.04
C SER A 129 12.91 3.01 0.73
N ARG A 130 11.74 2.34 0.57
CA ARG A 130 10.77 2.59 -0.50
C ARG A 130 9.67 3.57 -0.10
N SER A 131 9.71 4.09 1.13
CA SER A 131 8.67 5.00 1.64
C SER A 131 8.64 6.32 0.91
N THR A 132 7.46 6.73 0.50
CA THR A 132 7.21 8.06 -0.06
C THR A 132 7.42 9.13 1.01
N ASP A 133 8.25 10.10 0.72
CA ASP A 133 8.32 11.37 1.46
C ASP A 133 7.69 12.46 0.59
N LEU A 134 6.45 12.82 0.90
CA LEU A 134 5.69 13.80 0.12
C LEU A 134 6.28 15.22 0.19
N ARG A 135 6.96 15.57 1.29
CA ARG A 135 7.58 16.89 1.46
C ARG A 135 8.90 16.98 0.71
N GLY A 136 9.72 15.95 0.82
CA GLY A 136 11.01 15.87 0.14
C GLY A 136 10.92 15.43 -1.32
N GLY A 137 9.77 14.97 -1.78
CA GLY A 137 9.60 14.41 -3.13
C GLY A 137 10.46 13.16 -3.37
N LEU A 138 10.69 12.37 -2.31
CA LEU A 138 11.58 11.21 -2.36
C LEU A 138 10.80 9.90 -2.41
N CYS A 139 11.34 8.97 -3.20
CA CYS A 139 10.99 7.54 -3.21
C CYS A 139 9.50 7.24 -3.48
N GLY A 140 9.05 6.06 -3.05
CA GLY A 140 7.74 5.57 -3.44
C GLY A 140 7.61 5.52 -4.95
N LEU A 141 6.48 5.96 -5.47
CA LEU A 141 6.28 6.13 -6.89
C LEU A 141 6.53 7.61 -7.27
N HIS A 142 7.74 7.90 -7.77
CA HIS A 142 8.15 9.24 -8.21
C HIS A 142 8.08 10.34 -7.14
N GLY A 143 8.23 10.00 -5.85
CA GLY A 143 8.21 10.97 -4.75
C GLY A 143 6.85 11.59 -4.45
N ARG A 144 5.77 11.00 -4.94
CA ARG A 144 4.39 11.48 -4.80
C ARG A 144 3.42 10.36 -4.39
N ALA A 145 2.22 10.73 -4.03
CA ALA A 145 1.11 9.78 -3.93
C ALA A 145 0.86 9.11 -5.28
N VAL A 146 0.35 7.89 -5.27
CA VAL A 146 -0.05 7.20 -6.50
C VAL A 146 -1.18 7.96 -7.18
N GLY A 147 -1.16 7.97 -8.50
CA GLY A 147 -2.18 8.59 -9.34
C GLY A 147 -2.89 7.56 -10.21
N ALA A 148 -3.98 7.98 -10.86
CA ALA A 148 -4.62 7.17 -11.88
C ALA A 148 -3.63 6.85 -13.01
N CYS A 149 -3.71 5.64 -13.56
CA CYS A 149 -2.81 5.09 -14.57
C CYS A 149 -1.41 4.70 -14.08
N ASP A 150 -1.08 4.88 -12.81
CA ASP A 150 0.15 4.32 -12.25
C ASP A 150 0.07 2.78 -12.21
N VAL A 151 1.26 2.16 -12.27
CA VAL A 151 1.45 0.72 -12.12
C VAL A 151 2.41 0.49 -10.96
N VAL A 152 2.03 -0.40 -10.05
CA VAL A 152 2.80 -0.78 -8.87
C VAL A 152 3.02 -2.29 -8.78
#